data_9862bc6093c07839555688aab457ca59
#
_entry.id   9862bc6093c07839555688aab457ca59
#
_cell.length_a   1.000
_cell.length_b   1.000
_cell.length_c   1.000
_cell.angle_alpha   90.00
_cell.angle_beta   90.00
_cell.angle_gamma   90.00
#
_symmetry.space_group_name_H-M   'P 1'
#
loop_
_entity.id
_entity.type
_entity.pdbx_description
1 polymer ?
#
loop_
_entity_poly.entity_id
_entity_poly.type
_entity_poly.pdbx_seq_one_letter_code
_entity_poly.pdbx_strand_id
1 'polypeptide(L)'
;MLNPYTQPDPNDEVQDLEEVVMALIVNAGQARSLAFNALKQAKTGNIEQAQALMAASRLALSEAHRVQTRLIEEDQGTGKTKVSLVLVHAQDHLMTAMLARELVTELIELHEKIN
;
A
#
# COMPACT_ATOMS: atom_id res chain seq x y z
N MET A 1 3.10 29.08 -6.15
CA MET A 1 2.93 28.78 -7.59
C MET A 1 4.29 28.50 -8.21
N LEU A 2 4.43 27.38 -8.88
CA LEU A 2 5.69 27.03 -9.55
C LEU A 2 5.87 27.92 -10.80
N ASN A 3 7.08 28.44 -10.95
CA ASN A 3 7.44 29.23 -12.13
C ASN A 3 7.64 28.25 -13.31
N PRO A 4 6.86 28.36 -14.42
CA PRO A 4 6.97 27.40 -15.53
C PRO A 4 8.30 27.49 -16.27
N TYR A 5 9.07 28.55 -16.02
CA TYR A 5 10.37 28.75 -16.66
C TYR A 5 11.54 28.23 -15.82
N THR A 6 11.27 27.76 -14.59
CA THR A 6 12.31 27.22 -13.72
C THR A 6 12.52 25.73 -14.06
N GLN A 7 13.76 25.36 -14.38
CA GLN A 7 14.10 23.96 -14.57
C GLN A 7 14.01 23.23 -13.23
N PRO A 8 13.42 22.00 -13.18
CA PRO A 8 13.40 21.25 -11.94
C PRO A 8 14.81 20.92 -11.49
N ASP A 9 15.09 21.10 -10.19
CA ASP A 9 16.34 20.70 -9.58
C ASP A 9 16.38 19.17 -9.55
N PRO A 10 17.45 18.51 -10.04
CA PRO A 10 17.60 17.07 -9.94
C PRO A 10 17.47 16.53 -8.50
N ASN A 11 17.82 17.35 -7.50
CA ASN A 11 17.65 16.99 -6.09
C ASN A 11 16.18 16.93 -5.69
N ASP A 12 15.32 17.78 -6.27
CA ASP A 12 13.90 17.77 -6.03
C ASP A 12 13.23 16.50 -6.56
N GLU A 13 13.66 16.02 -7.73
CA GLU A 13 13.17 14.76 -8.30
C GLU A 13 13.52 13.55 -7.42
N VAL A 14 14.74 13.53 -6.87
CA VAL A 14 15.20 12.47 -5.96
C VAL A 14 14.38 12.50 -4.66
N GLN A 15 14.16 13.70 -4.11
CA GLN A 15 13.36 13.87 -2.89
C GLN A 15 11.92 13.43 -3.12
N ASP A 16 11.33 13.81 -4.25
CA ASP A 16 9.96 13.42 -4.60
C ASP A 16 9.83 11.91 -4.69
N LEU A 17 10.80 11.23 -5.30
CA LEU A 17 10.80 9.78 -5.39
C LEU A 17 10.93 9.13 -4.01
N GLU A 18 11.79 9.66 -3.14
CA GLU A 18 11.94 9.17 -1.77
C GLU A 18 10.64 9.31 -0.98
N GLU A 19 9.96 10.46 -1.10
CA GLU A 19 8.67 10.70 -0.45
C GLU A 19 7.61 9.72 -0.95
N VAL A 20 7.57 9.48 -2.26
CA VAL A 20 6.63 8.54 -2.88
C VAL A 20 6.90 7.12 -2.39
N VAL A 21 8.16 6.71 -2.32
CA VAL A 21 8.54 5.38 -1.82
C VAL A 21 8.17 5.23 -0.36
N MET A 22 8.41 6.24 0.46
CA MET A 22 8.04 6.21 1.88
C MET A 22 6.51 6.14 2.06
N ALA A 23 5.76 6.91 1.27
CA ALA A 23 4.30 6.85 1.30
C ALA A 23 3.79 5.45 0.93
N LEU A 24 4.42 4.81 -0.04
CA LEU A 24 4.09 3.45 -0.46
C LEU A 24 4.30 2.46 0.69
N ILE A 25 5.44 2.54 1.38
CA ILE A 25 5.76 1.68 2.52
C ILE A 25 4.76 1.90 3.66
N VAL A 26 4.49 3.15 4.01
CA VAL A 26 3.59 3.51 5.11
C VAL A 26 2.17 3.01 4.84
N ASN A 27 1.64 3.28 3.65
CA ASN A 27 0.28 2.88 3.29
C ASN A 27 0.14 1.36 3.19
N ALA A 28 1.13 0.67 2.63
CA ALA A 28 1.12 -0.78 2.56
C ALA A 28 1.20 -1.42 3.95
N GLY A 29 2.07 -0.88 4.82
CA GLY A 29 2.19 -1.32 6.20
C GLY A 29 0.90 -1.11 7.00
N GLN A 30 0.26 0.03 6.82
CA GLN A 30 -1.02 0.34 7.45
C GLN A 30 -2.12 -0.62 6.98
N ALA A 31 -2.19 -0.89 5.69
CA ALA A 31 -3.17 -1.83 5.13
C ALA A 31 -3.02 -3.22 5.75
N ARG A 32 -1.78 -3.69 5.85
CA ARG A 32 -1.46 -4.99 6.45
C ARG A 32 -1.84 -5.04 7.92
N SER A 33 -1.47 -4.02 8.69
CA SER A 33 -1.76 -3.94 10.13
C SER A 33 -3.27 -3.92 10.40
N LEU A 34 -4.01 -3.16 9.61
CA LEU A 34 -5.46 -3.10 9.73
C LEU A 34 -6.10 -4.46 9.41
N ALA A 35 -5.61 -5.16 8.38
CA ALA A 35 -6.11 -6.48 8.01
C ALA A 35 -5.89 -7.51 9.13
N PHE A 36 -4.70 -7.55 9.72
CA PHE A 36 -4.41 -8.47 10.82
C PHE A 36 -5.20 -8.10 12.09
N ASN A 37 -5.42 -6.82 12.35
CA ASN A 37 -6.28 -6.40 13.45
C ASN A 37 -7.74 -6.83 13.19
N ALA A 38 -8.20 -6.74 11.96
CA ALA A 38 -9.52 -7.24 11.57
C ALA A 38 -9.65 -8.74 11.86
N LEU A 39 -8.62 -9.51 11.52
CA LEU A 39 -8.61 -10.94 11.80
C LEU A 39 -8.72 -11.24 13.30
N LYS A 40 -8.01 -10.49 14.12
CA LYS A 40 -8.11 -10.62 15.58
C LYS A 40 -9.54 -10.39 16.06
N GLN A 41 -10.22 -9.37 15.54
CA GLN A 41 -11.60 -9.09 15.89
C GLN A 41 -12.54 -10.23 15.44
N ALA A 42 -12.33 -10.76 14.25
CA ALA A 42 -13.14 -11.87 13.74
C ALA A 42 -13.00 -13.12 14.61
N LYS A 43 -11.79 -13.41 15.10
CA LYS A 43 -11.52 -14.55 15.98
C LYS A 43 -12.31 -14.48 17.27
N THR A 44 -12.63 -13.28 17.76
CA THR A 44 -13.39 -13.09 18.99
C THR A 44 -14.88 -12.88 18.72
N GLY A 45 -15.33 -13.06 17.48
CA GLY A 45 -16.73 -12.91 17.11
C GLY A 45 -17.16 -11.49 16.79
N ASN A 46 -16.26 -10.52 16.81
CA ASN A 46 -16.56 -9.12 16.51
C ASN A 46 -16.51 -8.87 14.99
N ILE A 47 -17.42 -9.46 14.26
CA ILE A 47 -17.42 -9.45 12.78
C ILE A 47 -17.66 -8.05 12.23
N GLU A 48 -18.55 -7.28 12.83
CA GLU A 48 -18.82 -5.91 12.39
C GLU A 48 -17.57 -5.04 12.46
N GLN A 49 -16.84 -5.13 13.58
CA GLN A 49 -15.59 -4.42 13.75
C GLN A 49 -14.53 -4.91 12.76
N ALA A 50 -14.46 -6.21 12.53
CA ALA A 50 -13.56 -6.81 11.56
C ALA A 50 -13.81 -6.24 10.15
N GLN A 51 -15.07 -6.14 9.75
CA GLN A 51 -15.43 -5.59 8.43
C GLN A 51 -15.08 -4.12 8.31
N ALA A 52 -15.27 -3.33 9.38
CA ALA A 52 -14.87 -1.91 9.38
C ALA A 52 -13.36 -1.76 9.21
N LEU A 53 -12.57 -2.58 9.89
CA LEU A 53 -11.11 -2.58 9.77
C LEU A 53 -10.65 -3.04 8.37
N MET A 54 -11.33 -4.01 7.78
CA MET A 54 -11.04 -4.44 6.40
C MET A 54 -11.34 -3.35 5.39
N ALA A 55 -12.40 -2.57 5.59
CA ALA A 55 -12.71 -1.42 4.74
C ALA A 55 -11.60 -0.36 4.82
N ALA A 56 -11.13 -0.05 6.02
CA ALA A 56 -10.02 0.88 6.23
C ALA A 56 -8.73 0.35 5.59
N SER A 57 -8.46 -0.95 5.72
CA SER A 57 -7.33 -1.63 5.08
C SER A 57 -7.38 -1.46 3.55
N ARG A 58 -8.56 -1.63 2.97
CA ARG A 58 -8.73 -1.50 1.51
C ARG A 58 -8.42 -0.08 1.04
N LEU A 59 -8.83 0.94 1.80
CA LEU A 59 -8.54 2.33 1.44
C LEU A 59 -7.03 2.61 1.45
N ALA A 60 -6.34 2.13 2.48
CA ALA A 60 -4.89 2.30 2.58
C ALA A 60 -4.17 1.56 1.43
N LEU A 61 -4.62 0.35 1.10
CA LEU A 61 -4.05 -0.44 0.01
C LEU A 61 -4.31 0.22 -1.35
N SER A 62 -5.51 0.74 -1.57
CA SER A 62 -5.85 1.45 -2.81
C SER A 62 -4.94 2.64 -3.04
N GLU A 63 -4.64 3.40 -2.00
CA GLU A 63 -3.72 4.53 -2.10
C GLU A 63 -2.30 4.07 -2.49
N ALA A 64 -1.79 3.03 -1.83
CA ALA A 64 -0.48 2.47 -2.15
C ALA A 64 -0.43 1.94 -3.58
N HIS A 65 -1.47 1.22 -4.00
CA HIS A 65 -1.56 0.67 -5.36
C HIS A 65 -1.62 1.78 -6.42
N ARG A 66 -2.35 2.84 -6.14
CA ARG A 66 -2.42 4.00 -7.04
C ARG A 66 -1.05 4.64 -7.23
N VAL A 67 -0.28 4.79 -6.17
CA VAL A 67 1.08 5.33 -6.22
C VAL A 67 1.98 4.42 -7.04
N GLN A 68 1.91 3.11 -6.83
CA GLN A 68 2.69 2.14 -7.60
C GLN A 68 2.35 2.18 -9.09
N THR A 69 1.09 2.21 -9.43
CA THR A 69 0.63 2.26 -10.83
C THR A 69 1.19 3.50 -11.52
N ARG A 70 1.17 4.63 -10.83
CA ARG A 70 1.72 5.88 -11.34
C ARG A 70 3.21 5.78 -11.61
N LEU A 71 3.97 5.16 -10.71
CA LEU A 71 5.41 4.94 -10.90
C LEU A 71 5.68 4.05 -12.13
N ILE A 72 4.90 3.00 -12.31
CA ILE A 72 5.02 2.10 -13.45
C ILE A 72 4.72 2.84 -14.76
N GLU A 73 3.66 3.63 -14.79
CA GLU A 73 3.29 4.43 -15.96
C GLU A 73 4.37 5.45 -16.32
N GLU A 74 4.91 6.15 -15.33
CA GLU A 74 5.97 7.13 -15.55
C GLU A 74 7.25 6.49 -16.06
N ASP A 75 7.54 5.26 -15.64
CA ASP A 75 8.70 4.50 -16.13
C ASP A 75 8.57 4.09 -17.59
N GLN A 76 7.36 3.91 -18.08
CA GLN A 76 7.04 3.53 -19.48
C GLN A 76 7.73 2.25 -19.94
N GLY A 77 8.14 1.39 -19.01
CA GLY A 77 8.85 0.15 -19.32
C GLY A 77 10.25 0.34 -19.88
N THR A 78 10.78 1.56 -19.82
CA THR A 78 12.11 1.90 -20.37
C THR A 78 13.18 2.08 -19.29
N GLY A 79 12.80 1.89 -18.02
CA GLY A 79 13.74 2.04 -16.91
C GLY A 79 14.06 3.48 -16.55
N LYS A 80 13.11 4.40 -16.74
CA LYS A 80 13.30 5.81 -16.38
C LYS A 80 13.40 6.01 -14.88
N THR A 81 12.68 5.19 -14.10
CA THR A 81 12.74 5.24 -12.65
C THR A 81 13.93 4.46 -12.17
N LYS A 82 14.77 5.10 -11.36
CA LYS A 82 15.93 4.43 -10.77
C LYS A 82 15.47 3.37 -9.79
N VAL A 83 15.85 2.12 -10.04
CA VAL A 83 15.57 1.02 -9.12
C VAL A 83 16.58 1.04 -7.99
N SER A 84 16.10 1.26 -6.79
CA SER A 84 16.89 1.22 -5.56
C SER A 84 16.41 0.08 -4.68
N LEU A 85 17.24 -0.29 -3.70
CA LEU A 85 16.84 -1.33 -2.74
C LEU A 85 15.56 -0.92 -1.98
N VAL A 86 15.44 0.35 -1.60
CA VAL A 86 14.27 0.83 -0.87
C VAL A 86 13.02 0.80 -1.76
N LEU A 87 13.14 1.06 -3.05
CA LEU A 87 12.01 0.94 -3.98
C LEU A 87 11.56 -0.51 -4.10
N VAL A 88 12.50 -1.45 -4.23
CA VAL A 88 12.18 -2.89 -4.25
C VAL A 88 11.50 -3.30 -2.94
N HIS A 89 11.98 -2.83 -1.81
CA HIS A 89 11.38 -3.09 -0.51
C HIS A 89 9.95 -2.57 -0.43
N ALA A 90 9.71 -1.36 -0.96
CA ALA A 90 8.36 -0.78 -1.02
C ALA A 90 7.42 -1.62 -1.87
N GLN A 91 7.89 -2.12 -3.02
CA GLN A 91 7.14 -3.01 -3.88
C GLN A 91 6.79 -4.32 -3.17
N ASP A 92 7.74 -4.90 -2.46
CA ASP A 92 7.51 -6.10 -1.67
C ASP A 92 6.45 -5.88 -0.60
N HIS A 93 6.51 -4.75 0.11
CA HIS A 93 5.50 -4.38 1.10
C HIS A 93 4.10 -4.33 0.48
N LEU A 94 3.98 -3.68 -0.68
CA LEU A 94 2.69 -3.57 -1.35
C LEU A 94 2.16 -4.95 -1.75
N MET A 95 2.99 -5.75 -2.43
CA MET A 95 2.56 -7.05 -2.94
C MET A 95 2.20 -8.02 -1.81
N THR A 96 2.99 -8.04 -0.73
CA THR A 96 2.69 -8.90 0.42
C THR A 96 1.48 -8.41 1.20
N ALA A 97 1.27 -7.09 1.29
CA ALA A 97 0.07 -6.53 1.91
C ALA A 97 -1.20 -6.90 1.12
N MET A 98 -1.12 -6.88 -0.22
CA MET A 98 -2.23 -7.32 -1.07
C MET A 98 -2.57 -8.79 -0.82
N LEU A 99 -1.58 -9.65 -0.81
CA LEU A 99 -1.77 -11.08 -0.56
C LEU A 99 -2.31 -11.32 0.86
N ALA A 100 -1.71 -10.66 1.86
CA ALA A 100 -2.16 -10.79 3.24
C ALA A 100 -3.64 -10.40 3.38
N ARG A 101 -4.04 -9.31 2.73
CA ARG A 101 -5.40 -8.84 2.78
C ARG A 101 -6.38 -9.82 2.15
N GLU A 102 -6.02 -10.41 1.00
CA GLU A 102 -6.82 -11.43 0.34
C GLU A 102 -7.01 -12.66 1.22
N LEU A 103 -5.93 -13.14 1.84
CA LEU A 103 -5.99 -14.30 2.73
C LEU A 103 -6.79 -13.99 4.00
N VAL A 104 -6.63 -12.81 4.58
CA VAL A 104 -7.40 -12.41 5.76
C VAL A 104 -8.89 -12.35 5.46
N THR A 105 -9.28 -11.86 4.28
CA THR A 105 -10.69 -11.86 3.86
C THR A 105 -11.28 -13.27 3.92
N GLU A 106 -10.56 -14.25 3.37
CA GLU A 106 -11.00 -15.65 3.40
C GLU A 106 -11.05 -16.22 4.82
N LEU A 107 -10.06 -15.87 5.65
CA LEU A 107 -10.02 -16.31 7.04
C LEU A 107 -11.16 -15.73 7.87
N ILE A 108 -11.53 -14.48 7.64
CA ILE A 108 -12.66 -13.84 8.31
C ILE A 108 -13.97 -14.56 7.94
N GLU A 109 -14.17 -14.85 6.65
CA GLU A 109 -15.33 -15.62 6.19
C GLU A 109 -15.39 -16.99 6.85
N LEU A 110 -14.24 -17.65 6.97
CA LEU A 110 -14.16 -18.95 7.64
C LEU A 110 -14.55 -18.82 9.11
N HIS A 111 -14.08 -17.83 9.83
CA HIS A 111 -14.45 -17.61 11.23
C HIS A 111 -15.93 -17.29 11.40
N GLU A 112 -16.54 -16.57 10.47
CA GLU A 112 -17.98 -16.34 10.48
C GLU A 112 -18.78 -17.64 10.42
N LYS A 113 -18.32 -18.59 9.59
CA LYS A 113 -19.01 -19.86 9.40
C LYS A 113 -18.90 -20.79 10.59
N ILE A 114 -17.79 -20.75 11.32
CA ILE A 114 -17.54 -21.68 12.42
C ILE A 114 -17.88 -21.12 13.81
N ASN A 115 -18.19 -19.84 13.90
CA ASN A 115 -18.64 -19.23 15.16
C ASN A 115 -20.20 -19.27 15.26
#